data_372579bdd740262fbf6d23f7df6b8eb3
#
_entry.id   372579bdd740262fbf6d23f7df6b8eb3
#
_cell.length_a   1.000
_cell.length_b   1.000
_cell.length_c   1.000
_cell.angle_alpha   90.00
_cell.angle_beta   90.00
_cell.angle_gamma   90.00
#
_symmetry.space_group_name_H-M   'P 1'
#
loop_
_entity.id
_entity.type
_entity.pdbx_description
1 polymer ?
#
loop_
_entity_poly.entity_id
_entity_poly.type
_entity_poly.pdbx_seq_one_letter_code
_entity_poly.pdbx_strand_id
1 'polypeptide(L)'
;MRPRLITILLAVLFLAAACTSGERTLHIVTTGDVHGSWFDEPYVEGQANKTSLMSVNAWVDSLRRAVGKKNVLLLDAGDCLQGDNAPYYYNYVDTEGEHMFVQLVAYMGYDAIAVGNHDIEAGHAVYDKVAAQLRAHGIPFMAANALDDDDNPYFASYEVFHRGGMKVVVIGFTNPNMEAWLDEPIWEGIEFESLIPCVQEWVDKVREKEHPDVVVVLTHSGTGEGNGSILESQGLDLLESLQGMDILVCSHDHRPFIAQKDETWLINGGARAGNVGHAVVSMSKESGKKVRGEYVRMDKNKVDEEMKEHFRPAFEAVKAFTLQPVGTLAVDLHTRDAYTGMNDYAALIHMVQLEASGAQISFMAPLTFDGTVSAGQVIFNDMFTIYPFENQLYVVKMKGSEIKDYLEYSYDNWIQTPGEHALKISDAPDPRTGAQRWSFVGRTYNFDSAAGLVYTVDVTKPYGKRVKITSLANGAPFKQDEMYTVAMTSYRASGGGEILQKGAGLSKDEVDDRIQERLPEIREMVYQYFKKHGTVGIQDFGNRAVLGEWHFVPEKLVNPLFEQDLALIF
;
A
#
# COMPACT_ATOMS: atom_id res chain seq x y z
N MET A 1 -34.86 2.71 26.61
CA MET A 1 -33.87 2.51 27.69
C MET A 1 -32.61 1.89 27.08
N ARG A 2 -31.49 2.47 27.36
CA ARG A 2 -30.26 2.50 26.55
C ARG A 2 -29.42 1.21 26.65
N PRO A 3 -28.99 0.56 25.54
CA PRO A 3 -28.12 -0.62 25.57
C PRO A 3 -26.64 -0.32 25.82
N ARG A 4 -26.25 0.95 26.00
CA ARG A 4 -24.84 1.37 26.16
C ARG A 4 -24.20 1.14 27.54
N LEU A 5 -24.97 0.85 28.57
CA LEU A 5 -24.44 0.63 29.91
C LEU A 5 -24.04 -0.83 30.19
N ILE A 6 -24.54 -1.79 29.43
CA ILE A 6 -24.31 -3.22 29.68
C ILE A 6 -22.94 -3.66 29.16
N THR A 7 -22.44 -3.06 28.08
CA THR A 7 -21.15 -3.45 27.47
C THR A 7 -19.95 -2.99 28.31
N ILE A 8 -20.07 -1.85 29.00
CA ILE A 8 -19.00 -1.35 29.90
C ILE A 8 -18.96 -2.15 31.20
N LEU A 9 -20.10 -2.62 31.69
CA LEU A 9 -20.16 -3.40 32.93
C LEU A 9 -19.61 -4.83 32.76
N LEU A 10 -19.72 -5.42 31.57
CA LEU A 10 -19.15 -6.74 31.28
C LEU A 10 -17.62 -6.69 31.15
N ALA A 11 -17.03 -5.63 30.61
CA ALA A 11 -15.59 -5.43 30.54
C ALA A 11 -14.97 -5.23 31.93
N VAL A 12 -15.67 -4.56 32.85
CA VAL A 12 -15.19 -4.33 34.23
C VAL A 12 -15.33 -5.59 35.12
N LEU A 13 -16.32 -6.44 34.87
CA LEU A 13 -16.52 -7.68 35.63
C LEU A 13 -15.48 -8.77 35.29
N PHE A 14 -14.88 -8.75 34.11
CA PHE A 14 -13.77 -9.67 33.76
C PHE A 14 -12.43 -9.25 34.39
N LEU A 15 -12.23 -7.99 34.72
CA LEU A 15 -11.02 -7.49 35.40
C LEU A 15 -10.94 -7.88 36.90
N ALA A 16 -12.07 -8.19 37.53
CA ALA A 16 -12.13 -8.53 38.95
C ALA A 16 -11.93 -10.03 39.27
N ALA A 17 -12.02 -10.90 38.28
CA ALA A 17 -11.88 -12.37 38.47
C ALA A 17 -10.42 -12.88 38.38
N ALA A 18 -9.46 -12.05 37.95
CA ALA A 18 -8.06 -12.44 37.71
C ALA A 18 -7.19 -12.54 38.99
N CYS A 19 -7.74 -12.31 40.16
CA CYS A 19 -6.94 -12.25 41.40
C CYS A 19 -6.90 -13.52 42.27
N THR A 20 -7.48 -14.66 41.82
CA THR A 20 -7.56 -15.87 42.67
C THR A 20 -7.10 -17.18 42.04
N SER A 21 -6.75 -17.22 40.75
CA SER A 21 -6.12 -18.38 40.13
C SER A 21 -4.74 -17.98 39.62
N GLY A 22 -3.72 -18.85 39.71
CA GLY A 22 -2.38 -18.61 39.16
C GLY A 22 -2.38 -18.50 37.63
N GLU A 23 -3.36 -17.80 37.06
CA GLU A 23 -3.54 -17.55 35.63
C GLU A 23 -2.60 -16.43 35.17
N ARG A 24 -1.81 -16.73 34.16
CA ARG A 24 -0.93 -15.77 33.47
C ARG A 24 -1.69 -15.22 32.27
N THR A 25 -1.63 -13.92 32.08
CA THR A 25 -2.30 -13.25 30.94
C THR A 25 -1.32 -12.37 30.20
N LEU A 26 -1.34 -12.45 28.86
CA LEU A 26 -0.54 -11.66 27.95
C LEU A 26 -1.46 -11.00 26.92
N HIS A 27 -1.25 -9.72 26.67
CA HIS A 27 -1.88 -8.97 25.60
C HIS A 27 -0.85 -8.71 24.51
N ILE A 28 -1.14 -9.10 23.28
CA ILE A 28 -0.33 -8.85 22.11
C ILE A 28 -1.11 -7.86 21.24
N VAL A 29 -0.53 -6.70 21.02
CA VAL A 29 -1.12 -5.61 20.23
C VAL A 29 -0.31 -5.46 18.97
N THR A 30 -0.96 -5.35 17.82
CA THR A 30 -0.31 -5.24 16.52
C THR A 30 -0.84 -4.06 15.72
N THR A 31 0.06 -3.27 15.15
CA THR A 31 -0.20 -2.37 14.03
C THR A 31 0.37 -2.97 12.75
N GLY A 32 0.08 -2.39 11.62
CA GLY A 32 0.65 -2.68 10.31
C GLY A 32 0.06 -1.72 9.29
N ASP A 33 0.68 -1.59 8.12
CA ASP A 33 0.25 -0.68 7.06
C ASP A 33 -0.01 0.73 7.59
N VAL A 34 0.86 1.21 8.49
CA VAL A 34 0.68 2.55 9.11
C VAL A 34 0.78 3.65 8.07
N HIS A 35 1.59 3.43 7.01
CA HIS A 35 1.71 4.31 5.85
C HIS A 35 1.78 5.80 6.21
N GLY A 36 2.69 6.16 7.12
CA GLY A 36 2.91 7.53 7.53
C GLY A 36 1.79 8.17 8.35
N SER A 37 0.80 7.42 8.81
CA SER A 37 -0.19 7.94 9.77
C SER A 37 0.43 8.12 11.15
N TRP A 38 1.52 8.89 11.19
CA TRP A 38 2.28 9.15 12.42
C TRP A 38 1.62 10.22 13.28
N PHE A 39 1.10 11.28 12.66
CA PHE A 39 0.47 12.43 13.31
C PHE A 39 -1.05 12.44 13.07
N ASP A 40 -1.81 12.91 14.04
CA ASP A 40 -3.28 13.00 14.00
C ASP A 40 -3.79 14.25 13.27
N GLU A 41 -3.01 15.33 13.32
CA GLU A 41 -3.37 16.60 12.70
C GLU A 41 -3.10 16.58 11.18
N PRO A 42 -3.95 17.25 10.38
CA PRO A 42 -3.67 17.45 8.97
C PRO A 42 -2.58 18.50 8.76
N TYR A 43 -1.80 18.33 7.71
CA TYR A 43 -0.81 19.34 7.30
C TYR A 43 -1.47 20.52 6.59
N VAL A 44 -2.61 20.31 5.94
CA VAL A 44 -3.35 21.33 5.19
C VAL A 44 -4.58 21.76 5.98
N GLU A 45 -4.78 23.07 6.11
CA GLU A 45 -5.93 23.62 6.83
C GLU A 45 -7.27 23.19 6.22
N GLY A 46 -8.27 22.99 7.07
CA GLY A 46 -9.62 22.58 6.65
C GLY A 46 -9.82 21.08 6.47
N GLN A 47 -8.77 20.29 6.52
CA GLN A 47 -8.88 18.83 6.54
C GLN A 47 -9.18 18.33 7.96
N ALA A 48 -9.83 17.16 8.05
CA ALA A 48 -10.17 16.57 9.35
C ALA A 48 -8.98 15.81 9.95
N ASN A 49 -8.90 15.79 11.28
CA ASN A 49 -7.99 14.90 12.01
C ASN A 49 -8.22 13.43 11.61
N LYS A 50 -7.15 12.67 11.57
CA LYS A 50 -7.12 11.24 11.22
C LYS A 50 -6.71 10.40 12.42
N THR A 51 -6.91 9.10 12.35
CA THR A 51 -6.26 8.14 13.25
C THR A 51 -4.76 8.10 12.96
N SER A 52 -3.96 7.87 14.00
CA SER A 52 -2.50 7.91 13.87
C SER A 52 -1.85 7.10 14.99
N LEU A 53 -0.53 7.03 14.98
CA LEU A 53 0.24 6.45 16.09
C LEU A 53 -0.04 7.16 17.42
N MET A 54 -0.43 8.45 17.40
CA MET A 54 -0.84 9.17 18.62
C MET A 54 -2.12 8.55 19.22
N SER A 55 -3.08 8.14 18.37
CA SER A 55 -4.32 7.45 18.79
C SER A 55 -4.02 6.04 19.29
N VAL A 56 -3.12 5.33 18.61
CA VAL A 56 -2.66 3.99 19.02
C VAL A 56 -1.99 4.05 20.37
N ASN A 57 -1.06 5.00 20.57
CA ASN A 57 -0.34 5.12 21.85
C ASN A 57 -1.27 5.42 23.03
N ALA A 58 -2.24 6.32 22.84
CA ALA A 58 -3.25 6.61 23.86
C ALA A 58 -4.02 5.35 24.30
N TRP A 59 -4.37 4.48 23.35
CA TRP A 59 -5.05 3.22 23.64
C TRP A 59 -4.11 2.20 24.28
N VAL A 60 -2.90 2.00 23.74
CA VAL A 60 -1.88 1.09 24.27
C VAL A 60 -1.50 1.45 25.71
N ASP A 61 -1.31 2.72 25.99
CA ASP A 61 -0.99 3.18 27.35
C ASP A 61 -2.14 3.00 28.32
N SER A 62 -3.39 3.17 27.85
CA SER A 62 -4.56 2.83 28.65
C SER A 62 -4.61 1.34 28.98
N LEU A 63 -4.30 0.47 28.01
CA LEU A 63 -4.19 -0.97 28.24
C LEU A 63 -3.04 -1.29 29.22
N ARG A 64 -1.85 -0.73 29.01
CA ARG A 64 -0.69 -0.91 29.89
C ARG A 64 -0.97 -0.50 31.34
N ARG A 65 -1.72 0.60 31.53
CA ARG A 65 -2.17 1.03 32.87
C ARG A 65 -3.15 0.04 33.49
N ALA A 66 -4.05 -0.55 32.69
CA ALA A 66 -5.06 -1.48 33.17
C ALA A 66 -4.50 -2.86 33.54
N VAL A 67 -3.59 -3.40 32.71
CA VAL A 67 -3.12 -4.79 32.86
C VAL A 67 -1.65 -4.88 33.32
N GLY A 68 -0.92 -3.78 33.33
CA GLY A 68 0.52 -3.70 33.64
C GLY A 68 1.38 -3.83 32.38
N LYS A 69 2.36 -2.92 32.19
CA LYS A 69 3.24 -2.86 31.01
C LYS A 69 3.91 -4.21 30.68
N LYS A 70 4.34 -4.97 31.68
CA LYS A 70 4.96 -6.29 31.53
C LYS A 70 4.06 -7.36 30.91
N ASN A 71 2.75 -7.13 30.86
CA ASN A 71 1.76 -8.04 30.30
C ASN A 71 1.31 -7.63 28.89
N VAL A 72 1.96 -6.64 28.29
CA VAL A 72 1.67 -6.17 26.93
C VAL A 72 2.91 -6.33 26.06
N LEU A 73 2.74 -6.90 24.88
CA LEU A 73 3.70 -6.97 23.77
C LEU A 73 3.14 -6.12 22.63
N LEU A 74 3.92 -5.18 22.11
CA LEU A 74 3.51 -4.27 21.04
C LEU A 74 4.37 -4.53 19.79
N LEU A 75 3.73 -4.91 18.69
CA LEU A 75 4.37 -5.32 17.45
C LEU A 75 3.85 -4.49 16.27
N ASP A 76 4.63 -4.41 15.19
CA ASP A 76 4.19 -3.86 13.92
C ASP A 76 4.45 -4.84 12.77
N ALA A 77 3.51 -4.97 11.85
CA ALA A 77 3.57 -5.90 10.73
C ALA A 77 4.08 -5.29 9.41
N GLY A 78 4.77 -4.13 9.48
CA GLY A 78 5.43 -3.50 8.34
C GLY A 78 4.62 -2.45 7.60
N ASP A 79 5.21 -1.89 6.55
CA ASP A 79 4.71 -0.76 5.75
C ASP A 79 4.56 0.53 6.56
N CYS A 80 5.67 0.94 7.13
CA CYS A 80 5.76 2.13 7.96
C CYS A 80 6.42 3.33 7.27
N LEU A 81 7.30 3.07 6.28
CA LEU A 81 8.22 4.06 5.70
C LEU A 81 7.70 4.72 4.41
N GLN A 82 6.42 4.54 4.06
CA GLN A 82 5.83 5.12 2.84
C GLN A 82 4.37 5.52 3.09
N GLY A 83 3.83 6.43 2.29
CA GLY A 83 2.38 6.66 2.14
C GLY A 83 1.83 7.98 2.67
N ASP A 84 2.67 8.89 3.18
CA ASP A 84 2.31 10.26 3.60
C ASP A 84 3.52 11.18 3.44
N ASN A 85 3.32 12.48 3.61
CA ASN A 85 4.38 13.49 3.58
C ASN A 85 5.48 13.25 4.62
N ALA A 86 5.15 12.71 5.80
CA ALA A 86 6.12 12.52 6.88
C ALA A 86 7.19 11.45 6.54
N PRO A 87 6.85 10.22 6.12
CA PRO A 87 7.86 9.28 5.62
C PRO A 87 8.71 9.87 4.50
N TYR A 88 8.08 10.46 3.48
CA TYR A 88 8.82 11.08 2.38
C TYR A 88 9.83 12.12 2.87
N TYR A 89 9.42 12.99 3.79
CA TYR A 89 10.29 14.03 4.33
C TYR A 89 11.52 13.43 5.05
N TYR A 90 11.33 12.43 5.90
CA TYR A 90 12.42 11.82 6.67
C TYR A 90 13.22 10.78 5.90
N ASN A 91 12.66 10.20 4.85
CA ASN A 91 13.41 9.31 3.96
C ASN A 91 14.37 10.07 3.04
N TYR A 92 13.93 11.24 2.50
CA TYR A 92 14.59 11.84 1.34
C TYR A 92 14.97 13.32 1.51
N VAL A 93 14.43 14.04 2.49
CA VAL A 93 14.67 15.49 2.68
C VAL A 93 15.47 15.76 3.95
N ASP A 94 14.97 15.38 5.11
CA ASP A 94 15.69 15.47 6.39
C ASP A 94 16.28 14.11 6.74
N THR A 95 17.39 13.79 6.08
CA THR A 95 18.06 12.49 6.21
C THR A 95 19.11 12.46 7.32
N GLU A 96 19.33 13.55 8.02
CA GLU A 96 20.30 13.64 9.09
C GLU A 96 19.76 13.09 10.43
N GLY A 97 20.65 12.56 11.26
CA GLY A 97 20.32 12.10 12.61
C GLY A 97 19.48 10.80 12.62
N GLU A 98 18.72 10.66 13.70
CA GLU A 98 17.86 9.50 13.94
C GLU A 98 16.54 9.64 13.18
N HIS A 99 16.18 8.60 12.44
CA HIS A 99 14.96 8.62 11.64
C HIS A 99 13.71 8.78 12.50
N MET A 100 12.77 9.62 12.09
CA MET A 100 11.59 9.95 12.89
C MET A 100 10.73 8.72 13.25
N PHE A 101 10.59 7.78 12.33
CA PHE A 101 9.90 6.52 12.61
C PHE A 101 10.54 5.78 13.80
N VAL A 102 11.87 5.69 13.83
CA VAL A 102 12.60 5.06 14.95
C VAL A 102 12.31 5.76 16.27
N GLN A 103 12.33 7.10 16.29
CA GLN A 103 12.01 7.88 17.50
C GLN A 103 10.58 7.61 17.98
N LEU A 104 9.59 7.57 17.06
CA LEU A 104 8.19 7.32 17.39
C LEU A 104 8.00 5.93 18.00
N VAL A 105 8.52 4.88 17.35
CA VAL A 105 8.31 3.49 17.82
C VAL A 105 9.10 3.21 19.11
N ALA A 106 10.26 3.83 19.29
CA ALA A 106 11.03 3.76 20.53
C ALA A 106 10.27 4.47 21.68
N TYR A 107 9.71 5.66 21.44
CA TYR A 107 8.87 6.37 22.42
C TYR A 107 7.66 5.52 22.84
N MET A 108 6.95 4.93 21.88
CA MET A 108 5.80 4.06 22.13
C MET A 108 6.20 2.74 22.79
N GLY A 109 7.47 2.33 22.70
CA GLY A 109 8.00 1.08 23.23
C GLY A 109 7.45 -0.12 22.46
N TYR A 110 7.61 -0.10 21.14
CA TYR A 110 7.45 -1.29 20.31
C TYR A 110 8.50 -2.34 20.67
N ASP A 111 8.09 -3.60 20.63
CA ASP A 111 8.97 -4.73 20.97
C ASP A 111 9.62 -5.33 19.70
N ALA A 112 8.92 -5.38 18.56
CA ALA A 112 9.45 -5.83 17.27
C ALA A 112 8.62 -5.28 16.10
N ILE A 113 9.23 -5.21 14.90
CA ILE A 113 8.63 -4.70 13.67
C ILE A 113 9.00 -5.65 12.54
N ALA A 114 8.02 -6.13 11.75
CA ALA A 114 8.29 -6.84 10.50
C ALA A 114 8.61 -5.85 9.37
N VAL A 115 9.35 -6.30 8.37
CA VAL A 115 9.66 -5.54 7.17
C VAL A 115 8.48 -5.65 6.19
N GLY A 116 7.94 -4.51 5.73
CA GLY A 116 6.95 -4.46 4.66
C GLY A 116 7.58 -4.22 3.29
N ASN A 117 6.78 -4.34 2.23
CA ASN A 117 7.28 -4.10 0.89
C ASN A 117 7.60 -2.62 0.64
N HIS A 118 6.80 -1.71 1.18
CA HIS A 118 7.07 -0.28 1.08
C HIS A 118 8.22 0.18 1.99
N ASP A 119 8.61 -0.63 2.98
CA ASP A 119 9.83 -0.38 3.74
C ASP A 119 11.08 -0.66 2.89
N ILE A 120 11.06 -1.75 2.09
CA ILE A 120 12.13 -2.07 1.13
C ILE A 120 12.12 -1.07 -0.04
N GLU A 121 10.96 -0.67 -0.55
CA GLU A 121 10.83 0.32 -1.63
C GLU A 121 11.53 1.65 -1.32
N ALA A 122 11.70 2.00 -0.04
CA ALA A 122 12.45 3.17 0.39
C ALA A 122 13.95 3.12 0.03
N GLY A 123 14.47 1.96 -0.35
CA GLY A 123 15.85 1.71 -0.77
C GLY A 123 16.84 1.53 0.39
N HIS A 124 18.00 0.94 0.09
CA HIS A 124 19.08 0.62 1.05
C HIS A 124 19.46 1.80 1.94
N ALA A 125 19.57 3.01 1.38
CA ALA A 125 19.95 4.19 2.14
C ALA A 125 18.98 4.50 3.30
N VAL A 126 17.73 4.06 3.20
CA VAL A 126 16.67 4.27 4.20
C VAL A 126 16.53 3.05 5.09
N TYR A 127 16.21 1.87 4.53
CA TYR A 127 15.88 0.73 5.38
C TYR A 127 17.07 0.18 6.16
N ASP A 128 18.30 0.22 5.63
CA ASP A 128 19.50 -0.19 6.37
C ASP A 128 19.78 0.74 7.54
N LYS A 129 19.62 2.07 7.31
CA LYS A 129 19.73 3.08 8.36
C LYS A 129 18.69 2.84 9.46
N VAL A 130 17.44 2.65 9.08
CA VAL A 130 16.33 2.40 10.01
C VAL A 130 16.57 1.11 10.78
N ALA A 131 16.95 0.01 10.12
CA ALA A 131 17.26 -1.26 10.76
C ALA A 131 18.40 -1.14 11.80
N ALA A 132 19.47 -0.42 11.44
CA ALA A 132 20.59 -0.18 12.36
C ALA A 132 20.16 0.66 13.58
N GLN A 133 19.35 1.68 13.39
CA GLN A 133 18.85 2.54 14.44
C GLN A 133 17.83 1.83 15.35
N LEU A 134 16.89 1.07 14.79
CA LEU A 134 15.96 0.22 15.55
C LEU A 134 16.72 -0.77 16.44
N ARG A 135 17.75 -1.42 15.87
CA ARG A 135 18.63 -2.34 16.63
C ARG A 135 19.31 -1.65 17.81
N ALA A 136 19.72 -0.39 17.66
CA ALA A 136 20.32 0.39 18.77
C ALA A 136 19.33 0.63 19.92
N HIS A 137 18.04 0.67 19.64
CA HIS A 137 16.96 0.71 20.63
C HIS A 137 16.52 -0.67 21.15
N GLY A 138 17.12 -1.75 20.64
CA GLY A 138 16.73 -3.12 20.97
C GLY A 138 15.40 -3.54 20.34
N ILE A 139 14.99 -2.90 19.26
CA ILE A 139 13.80 -3.22 18.47
C ILE A 139 14.27 -3.96 17.22
N PRO A 140 14.03 -5.29 17.06
CA PRO A 140 14.39 -6.01 15.85
C PRO A 140 13.48 -5.59 14.69
N PHE A 141 14.10 -5.34 13.52
CA PHE A 141 13.45 -5.21 12.22
C PHE A 141 13.56 -6.56 11.54
N MET A 142 12.43 -7.21 11.24
CA MET A 142 12.37 -8.67 11.09
C MET A 142 11.87 -9.10 9.72
N ALA A 143 12.65 -9.99 9.07
CA ALA A 143 12.23 -10.72 7.86
C ALA A 143 13.08 -11.99 7.74
N ALA A 144 12.60 -13.11 8.29
CA ALA A 144 13.33 -14.39 8.31
C ALA A 144 13.47 -15.03 6.93
N ASN A 145 12.63 -14.61 5.97
CA ASN A 145 12.64 -15.06 4.58
C ASN A 145 13.38 -14.10 3.62
N ALA A 146 14.07 -13.10 4.14
CA ALA A 146 14.96 -12.24 3.37
C ALA A 146 16.42 -12.61 3.68
N LEU A 147 17.13 -13.19 2.72
CA LEU A 147 18.47 -13.76 2.88
C LEU A 147 19.52 -12.91 2.16
N ASP A 148 20.73 -12.87 2.69
CA ASP A 148 21.88 -12.30 2.02
C ASP A 148 22.54 -13.32 1.04
N ASP A 149 23.56 -12.91 0.30
CA ASP A 149 24.28 -13.75 -0.67
C ASP A 149 24.96 -15.01 -0.05
N ASP A 150 25.06 -15.07 1.26
CA ASP A 150 25.64 -16.20 2.01
C ASP A 150 24.55 -17.08 2.68
N ASP A 151 23.29 -16.95 2.27
CA ASP A 151 22.11 -17.64 2.83
C ASP A 151 21.84 -17.31 4.31
N ASN A 152 22.33 -16.18 4.83
CA ASN A 152 21.99 -15.74 6.18
C ASN A 152 20.83 -14.74 6.14
N PRO A 153 19.98 -14.70 7.18
CA PRO A 153 18.93 -13.68 7.25
C PRO A 153 19.51 -12.26 7.23
N TYR A 154 19.10 -11.46 6.25
CA TYR A 154 19.51 -10.07 6.10
C TYR A 154 18.99 -9.19 7.24
N PHE A 155 17.74 -9.42 7.64
CA PHE A 155 17.11 -8.81 8.81
C PHE A 155 17.07 -9.80 9.99
N ALA A 156 16.56 -9.36 11.14
CA ALA A 156 16.36 -10.26 12.27
C ALA A 156 15.30 -11.32 11.92
N SER A 157 15.54 -12.60 12.28
CA SER A 157 14.59 -13.67 11.99
C SER A 157 13.52 -13.81 13.08
N TYR A 158 13.95 -13.87 14.34
CA TYR A 158 13.05 -14.00 15.49
C TYR A 158 13.65 -13.37 16.75
N GLU A 159 12.78 -13.10 17.72
CA GLU A 159 13.18 -12.59 19.03
C GLU A 159 12.41 -13.28 20.15
N VAL A 160 13.04 -13.43 21.31
CA VAL A 160 12.47 -14.10 22.49
C VAL A 160 12.11 -13.08 23.55
N PHE A 161 10.85 -13.02 23.88
CA PHE A 161 10.33 -12.11 24.90
C PHE A 161 9.84 -12.86 26.14
N HIS A 162 10.00 -12.23 27.31
CA HIS A 162 9.41 -12.67 28.54
C HIS A 162 8.33 -11.66 28.96
N ARG A 163 7.06 -11.98 28.67
CA ARG A 163 5.92 -11.10 28.90
C ARG A 163 4.75 -11.88 29.51
N GLY A 164 4.02 -11.27 30.43
CA GLY A 164 2.87 -11.92 31.08
C GLY A 164 3.23 -13.19 31.88
N GLY A 165 4.50 -13.37 32.23
CA GLY A 165 5.02 -14.60 32.83
C GLY A 165 5.17 -15.76 31.86
N MET A 166 5.11 -15.52 30.54
CA MET A 166 5.26 -16.48 29.46
C MET A 166 6.54 -16.21 28.66
N LYS A 167 7.13 -17.28 28.10
CA LYS A 167 8.18 -17.19 27.07
C LYS A 167 7.49 -17.11 25.72
N VAL A 168 7.63 -15.98 25.03
CA VAL A 168 7.00 -15.69 23.75
C VAL A 168 8.09 -15.59 22.70
N VAL A 169 7.94 -16.30 21.58
CA VAL A 169 8.79 -16.12 20.40
C VAL A 169 7.98 -15.41 19.32
N VAL A 170 8.54 -14.34 18.78
CA VAL A 170 8.02 -13.62 17.60
C VAL A 170 8.96 -13.91 16.45
N ILE A 171 8.43 -14.37 15.32
CA ILE A 171 9.17 -14.62 14.07
C ILE A 171 8.60 -13.66 13.03
N GLY A 172 9.47 -12.86 12.37
CA GLY A 172 9.03 -11.89 11.37
C GLY A 172 9.27 -12.37 9.95
N PHE A 173 8.35 -12.03 9.03
CA PHE A 173 8.45 -12.34 7.62
C PHE A 173 7.97 -11.17 6.77
N THR A 174 8.65 -10.95 5.65
CA THR A 174 8.23 -9.98 4.63
C THR A 174 7.48 -10.65 3.49
N ASN A 175 6.92 -9.84 2.58
CA ASN A 175 6.27 -10.34 1.39
C ASN A 175 7.30 -10.98 0.43
N PRO A 176 7.05 -12.16 -0.12
CA PRO A 176 8.01 -12.82 -1.02
C PRO A 176 8.01 -12.23 -2.44
N ASN A 177 7.08 -11.32 -2.75
CA ASN A 177 6.87 -10.82 -4.12
C ASN A 177 7.67 -9.55 -4.46
N MET A 178 8.71 -9.24 -3.67
CA MET A 178 9.54 -8.03 -3.81
C MET A 178 10.15 -7.89 -5.19
N GLU A 179 10.76 -8.94 -5.69
CA GLU A 179 11.43 -8.97 -6.99
C GLU A 179 10.47 -8.73 -8.18
N ALA A 180 9.19 -9.04 -7.98
CA ALA A 180 8.16 -8.78 -8.99
C ALA A 180 7.67 -7.33 -8.98
N TRP A 181 7.88 -6.58 -7.91
CA TRP A 181 7.37 -5.21 -7.75
C TRP A 181 8.44 -4.15 -7.84
N LEU A 182 9.65 -4.46 -7.36
CA LEU A 182 10.71 -3.48 -7.14
C LEU A 182 11.89 -3.74 -8.08
N ASP A 183 12.58 -2.67 -8.45
CA ASP A 183 13.80 -2.75 -9.26
C ASP A 183 14.95 -3.34 -8.46
N GLU A 184 15.78 -4.16 -9.10
CA GLU A 184 16.89 -4.89 -8.48
C GLU A 184 17.79 -4.01 -7.59
N PRO A 185 18.22 -2.79 -8.00
CA PRO A 185 19.05 -1.93 -7.15
C PRO A 185 18.43 -1.54 -5.80
N ILE A 186 17.10 -1.70 -5.64
CA ILE A 186 16.40 -1.39 -4.39
C ILE A 186 16.61 -2.50 -3.35
N TRP A 187 16.76 -3.73 -3.81
CA TRP A 187 16.94 -4.93 -2.99
C TRP A 187 18.19 -5.75 -3.32
N GLU A 188 19.16 -5.17 -4.04
CA GLU A 188 20.42 -5.82 -4.43
C GLU A 188 21.10 -6.50 -3.23
N GLY A 189 21.46 -7.79 -3.37
CA GLY A 189 22.03 -8.58 -2.28
C GLY A 189 21.03 -9.13 -1.28
N ILE A 190 19.74 -9.16 -1.62
CA ILE A 190 18.68 -9.80 -0.83
C ILE A 190 17.89 -10.76 -1.72
N GLU A 191 17.74 -12.01 -1.29
CA GLU A 191 16.85 -13.01 -1.90
C GLU A 191 15.62 -13.21 -1.00
N PHE A 192 14.42 -13.34 -1.60
CA PHE A 192 13.17 -13.49 -0.86
C PHE A 192 12.58 -14.90 -1.03
N GLU A 193 12.64 -15.69 0.04
CA GLU A 193 12.08 -17.05 0.03
C GLU A 193 10.55 -17.06 0.11
N SER A 194 9.96 -18.11 -0.46
CA SER A 194 8.51 -18.38 -0.38
C SER A 194 8.05 -18.54 1.07
N LEU A 195 6.92 -17.89 1.44
CA LEU A 195 6.46 -17.83 2.83
C LEU A 195 6.11 -19.19 3.42
N ILE A 196 5.27 -19.99 2.76
CA ILE A 196 4.69 -21.20 3.37
C ILE A 196 5.76 -22.17 3.88
N PRO A 197 6.74 -22.62 3.06
CA PRO A 197 7.79 -23.53 3.57
C PRO A 197 8.68 -22.86 4.61
N CYS A 198 9.07 -21.61 4.38
CA CYS A 198 9.96 -20.87 5.27
C CYS A 198 9.33 -20.64 6.66
N VAL A 199 8.05 -20.26 6.73
CA VAL A 199 7.34 -20.08 8.00
C VAL A 199 7.29 -21.38 8.80
N GLN A 200 6.97 -22.53 8.17
CA GLN A 200 6.93 -23.81 8.91
C GLN A 200 8.30 -24.20 9.45
N GLU A 201 9.35 -24.04 8.63
CA GLU A 201 10.71 -24.34 9.07
C GLU A 201 11.12 -23.52 10.30
N TRP A 202 10.87 -22.21 10.28
CA TRP A 202 11.19 -21.34 11.41
C TRP A 202 10.33 -21.65 12.65
N VAL A 203 9.05 -21.96 12.48
CA VAL A 203 8.17 -22.38 13.59
C VAL A 203 8.70 -23.65 14.24
N ASP A 204 9.08 -24.66 13.46
CA ASP A 204 9.63 -25.92 13.99
C ASP A 204 10.96 -25.69 14.71
N LYS A 205 11.86 -24.91 14.10
CA LYS A 205 13.16 -24.54 14.68
C LYS A 205 13.04 -23.83 16.03
N VAL A 206 12.15 -22.84 16.15
CA VAL A 206 11.98 -22.12 17.42
C VAL A 206 11.24 -22.96 18.47
N ARG A 207 10.30 -23.82 18.06
CA ARG A 207 9.65 -24.78 18.96
C ARG A 207 10.65 -25.75 19.56
N GLU A 208 11.54 -26.30 18.74
CA GLU A 208 12.57 -27.23 19.19
C GLU A 208 13.65 -26.54 20.06
N LYS A 209 14.15 -25.37 19.61
CA LYS A 209 15.26 -24.71 20.28
C LYS A 209 14.86 -23.93 21.53
N GLU A 210 13.77 -23.18 21.43
CA GLU A 210 13.39 -22.20 22.47
C GLU A 210 12.34 -22.74 23.46
N HIS A 211 11.59 -23.78 23.08
CA HIS A 211 10.47 -24.32 23.88
C HIS A 211 9.52 -23.20 24.40
N PRO A 212 8.97 -22.35 23.53
CA PRO A 212 8.15 -21.21 23.92
C PRO A 212 6.77 -21.63 24.44
N ASP A 213 6.21 -20.83 25.35
CA ASP A 213 4.79 -20.92 25.74
C ASP A 213 3.89 -20.45 24.58
N VAL A 214 4.33 -19.41 23.84
CA VAL A 214 3.57 -18.78 22.72
C VAL A 214 4.48 -18.53 21.54
N VAL A 215 4.03 -18.86 20.33
CA VAL A 215 4.66 -18.51 19.06
C VAL A 215 3.76 -17.55 18.29
N VAL A 216 4.31 -16.39 17.94
CA VAL A 216 3.68 -15.38 17.09
C VAL A 216 4.42 -15.35 15.76
N VAL A 217 3.71 -15.56 14.67
CA VAL A 217 4.17 -15.33 13.31
C VAL A 217 3.69 -13.94 12.90
N LEU A 218 4.62 -13.04 12.65
CA LEU A 218 4.37 -11.65 12.28
C LEU A 218 4.74 -11.48 10.81
N THR A 219 3.77 -11.41 9.92
CA THR A 219 4.02 -11.41 8.48
C THR A 219 3.43 -10.19 7.79
N HIS A 220 4.21 -9.63 6.85
CA HIS A 220 3.72 -8.62 5.91
C HIS A 220 3.15 -9.31 4.65
N SER A 221 2.06 -10.02 4.82
CA SER A 221 1.30 -10.68 3.73
C SER A 221 -0.19 -10.45 3.96
N GLY A 222 -0.93 -10.24 2.89
CA GLY A 222 -2.38 -10.04 2.95
C GLY A 222 -3.13 -11.29 3.42
N THR A 223 -4.38 -11.12 3.79
CA THR A 223 -5.24 -12.21 4.27
C THR A 223 -5.43 -13.31 3.21
N GLY A 224 -5.63 -12.94 1.93
CA GLY A 224 -5.82 -13.87 0.83
C GLY A 224 -7.18 -14.58 0.84
N GLU A 225 -7.27 -15.64 0.04
CA GLU A 225 -8.49 -16.45 -0.14
C GLU A 225 -8.32 -17.90 0.33
N GLY A 226 -7.12 -18.32 0.75
CA GLY A 226 -6.81 -19.67 1.21
C GLY A 226 -6.82 -20.73 0.09
N ASN A 227 -6.53 -20.34 -1.14
CA ASN A 227 -6.53 -21.21 -2.32
C ASN A 227 -5.20 -21.16 -3.11
N GLY A 228 -4.16 -20.52 -2.57
CA GLY A 228 -2.84 -20.41 -3.18
C GLY A 228 -2.79 -19.52 -4.43
N SER A 229 -3.86 -18.79 -4.76
CA SER A 229 -3.97 -18.04 -6.00
C SER A 229 -3.26 -16.69 -5.98
N ILE A 230 -2.92 -16.16 -4.79
CA ILE A 230 -2.41 -14.80 -4.60
C ILE A 230 -1.13 -14.87 -3.77
N LEU A 231 0.04 -14.78 -4.40
CA LEU A 231 1.34 -14.90 -3.75
C LEU A 231 1.59 -13.78 -2.71
N GLU A 232 1.10 -12.58 -2.95
CA GLU A 232 1.22 -11.43 -2.04
C GLU A 232 0.31 -11.51 -0.81
N SER A 233 -0.66 -12.42 -0.81
CA SER A 233 -1.71 -12.50 0.21
C SER A 233 -1.96 -13.95 0.60
N GLN A 234 -1.10 -14.51 1.46
CA GLN A 234 -1.09 -15.92 1.83
C GLN A 234 -1.55 -16.20 3.28
N GLY A 235 -2.16 -15.23 3.96
CA GLY A 235 -2.54 -15.38 5.37
C GLY A 235 -3.46 -16.57 5.63
N LEU A 236 -4.53 -16.77 4.86
CA LEU A 236 -5.40 -17.93 4.99
C LEU A 236 -4.72 -19.22 4.56
N ASP A 237 -3.82 -19.19 3.56
CA ASP A 237 -3.05 -20.37 3.16
C ASP A 237 -2.09 -20.83 4.28
N LEU A 238 -1.43 -19.88 4.96
CA LEU A 238 -0.60 -20.14 6.14
C LEU A 238 -1.43 -20.72 7.29
N LEU A 239 -2.60 -20.13 7.57
CA LEU A 239 -3.50 -20.60 8.63
C LEU A 239 -3.97 -22.03 8.36
N GLU A 240 -4.29 -22.35 7.11
CA GLU A 240 -4.83 -23.66 6.73
C GLU A 240 -3.77 -24.75 6.63
N SER A 241 -2.55 -24.44 6.23
CA SER A 241 -1.51 -25.43 5.94
C SER A 241 -0.50 -25.65 7.06
N LEU A 242 -0.29 -24.68 7.97
CA LEU A 242 0.79 -24.74 8.94
C LEU A 242 0.33 -25.11 10.35
N GLN A 243 1.28 -25.54 11.18
CA GLN A 243 1.05 -25.94 12.56
C GLN A 243 2.10 -25.33 13.50
N GLY A 244 1.82 -25.36 14.80
CA GLY A 244 2.80 -24.94 15.80
C GLY A 244 2.85 -23.45 16.10
N MET A 245 2.12 -22.60 15.40
CA MET A 245 1.92 -21.19 15.74
C MET A 245 0.65 -21.01 16.58
N ASP A 246 0.64 -20.00 17.42
CA ASP A 246 -0.52 -19.63 18.26
C ASP A 246 -1.26 -18.42 17.69
N ILE A 247 -0.50 -17.46 17.15
CA ILE A 247 -1.01 -16.22 16.56
C ILE A 247 -0.30 -16.00 15.23
N LEU A 248 -1.08 -15.79 14.19
CA LEU A 248 -0.63 -15.32 12.88
C LEU A 248 -1.11 -13.90 12.68
N VAL A 249 -0.19 -12.97 12.54
CA VAL A 249 -0.47 -11.57 12.23
C VAL A 249 -0.25 -11.35 10.75
N CYS A 250 -1.24 -10.79 10.06
CA CYS A 250 -1.19 -10.38 8.66
C CYS A 250 -1.34 -8.87 8.49
N SER A 251 -0.93 -8.34 7.34
CA SER A 251 -0.99 -6.94 6.95
C SER A 251 -1.18 -6.81 5.44
N HIS A 252 -0.63 -5.81 4.75
CA HIS A 252 -0.50 -5.64 3.30
C HIS A 252 -1.82 -5.37 2.53
N ASP A 253 -2.90 -6.09 2.78
CA ASP A 253 -4.19 -5.91 2.06
C ASP A 253 -5.06 -4.79 2.65
N HIS A 254 -4.58 -4.09 3.67
CA HIS A 254 -5.23 -2.95 4.35
C HIS A 254 -6.61 -3.26 4.93
N ARG A 255 -6.95 -4.50 5.12
CA ARG A 255 -8.30 -4.94 5.49
C ARG A 255 -8.32 -5.54 6.90
N PRO A 256 -9.06 -4.94 7.85
CA PRO A 256 -9.23 -5.57 9.16
C PRO A 256 -9.93 -6.93 9.00
N PHE A 257 -9.29 -7.96 9.53
CA PHE A 257 -9.79 -9.33 9.39
C PHE A 257 -9.36 -10.20 10.57
N ILE A 258 -10.20 -11.14 10.95
CA ILE A 258 -9.89 -12.20 11.89
C ILE A 258 -10.42 -13.54 11.39
N ALA A 259 -9.63 -14.59 11.63
CA ALA A 259 -10.03 -15.97 11.42
C ALA A 259 -9.44 -16.84 12.53
N GLN A 260 -9.99 -18.03 12.71
CA GLN A 260 -9.47 -19.01 13.64
C GLN A 260 -9.51 -20.40 13.01
N LYS A 261 -8.41 -21.13 13.19
CA LYS A 261 -8.37 -22.56 12.91
C LYS A 261 -7.76 -23.26 14.12
N ASP A 262 -8.49 -24.20 14.68
CA ASP A 262 -8.14 -24.89 15.93
C ASP A 262 -7.83 -23.87 17.05
N GLU A 263 -6.61 -23.86 17.57
CA GLU A 263 -6.17 -22.92 18.61
C GLU A 263 -5.41 -21.70 18.06
N THR A 264 -5.16 -21.64 16.73
CA THR A 264 -4.44 -20.57 16.07
C THR A 264 -5.39 -19.46 15.61
N TRP A 265 -5.05 -18.22 15.94
CA TRP A 265 -5.76 -17.02 15.48
C TRP A 265 -4.97 -16.26 14.43
N LEU A 266 -5.63 -15.95 13.31
CA LEU A 266 -5.17 -14.99 12.33
C LEU A 266 -5.79 -13.64 12.64
N ILE A 267 -4.96 -12.57 12.69
CA ILE A 267 -5.38 -11.22 13.02
C ILE A 267 -4.73 -10.26 12.02
N ASN A 268 -5.55 -9.45 11.35
CA ASN A 268 -5.12 -8.31 10.56
C ASN A 268 -5.83 -7.06 11.11
N GLY A 269 -5.05 -6.06 11.53
CA GLY A 269 -5.56 -4.80 12.09
C GLY A 269 -6.07 -3.84 11.01
N GLY A 270 -5.77 -4.09 9.73
CA GLY A 270 -6.00 -3.13 8.65
C GLY A 270 -4.92 -2.04 8.62
N ALA A 271 -5.23 -0.87 8.08
CA ALA A 271 -4.21 0.13 7.74
C ALA A 271 -4.42 1.49 8.42
N ARG A 272 -3.41 2.37 8.27
CA ARG A 272 -3.42 3.80 8.64
C ARG A 272 -3.81 4.07 10.09
N ALA A 273 -3.34 3.19 10.98
CA ALA A 273 -3.68 3.27 12.41
C ALA A 273 -5.20 3.38 12.69
N GLY A 274 -6.04 2.89 11.76
CA GLY A 274 -7.48 2.91 11.90
C GLY A 274 -8.01 1.90 12.91
N ASN A 275 -7.29 0.79 13.05
CA ASN A 275 -7.51 -0.23 14.07
C ASN A 275 -6.15 -0.77 14.52
N VAL A 276 -6.16 -1.54 15.59
CA VAL A 276 -5.06 -2.40 16.03
C VAL A 276 -5.55 -3.84 16.11
N GLY A 277 -4.71 -4.80 15.75
CA GLY A 277 -4.92 -6.19 16.11
C GLY A 277 -4.68 -6.39 17.60
N HIS A 278 -5.47 -7.22 18.25
CA HIS A 278 -5.33 -7.50 19.68
C HIS A 278 -5.59 -8.96 19.98
N ALA A 279 -4.57 -9.65 20.48
CA ALA A 279 -4.71 -11.00 20.99
C ALA A 279 -4.55 -11.02 22.51
N VAL A 280 -5.36 -11.84 23.17
CA VAL A 280 -5.22 -12.12 24.60
C VAL A 280 -4.92 -13.61 24.75
N VAL A 281 -3.75 -13.88 25.32
CA VAL A 281 -3.34 -15.25 25.69
C VAL A 281 -3.51 -15.39 27.19
N SER A 282 -4.30 -16.38 27.61
CA SER A 282 -4.40 -16.78 29.00
C SER A 282 -3.88 -18.21 29.19
N MET A 283 -3.18 -18.45 30.29
CA MET A 283 -2.60 -19.76 30.60
C MET A 283 -2.71 -20.08 32.10
N SER A 284 -3.33 -21.21 32.39
CA SER A 284 -3.39 -21.77 33.74
C SER A 284 -3.14 -23.27 33.75
N LYS A 285 -2.85 -23.83 34.95
CA LYS A 285 -2.70 -25.27 35.08
C LYS A 285 -4.00 -26.04 34.87
N GLU A 286 -5.14 -25.39 35.12
CA GLU A 286 -6.45 -26.03 35.04
C GLU A 286 -7.06 -25.96 33.65
N SER A 287 -6.95 -24.80 32.99
CA SER A 287 -7.57 -24.53 31.67
C SER A 287 -6.63 -24.66 30.48
N GLY A 288 -5.33 -24.88 30.72
CA GLY A 288 -4.32 -24.86 29.65
C GLY A 288 -4.11 -23.45 29.08
N LYS A 289 -3.64 -23.41 27.86
CA LYS A 289 -3.48 -22.18 27.07
C LYS A 289 -4.77 -21.88 26.28
N LYS A 290 -5.20 -20.64 26.26
CA LYS A 290 -6.30 -20.15 25.44
C LYS A 290 -5.87 -18.85 24.76
N VAL A 291 -6.20 -18.71 23.50
CA VAL A 291 -5.96 -17.50 22.70
C VAL A 291 -7.31 -16.95 22.22
N ARG A 292 -7.45 -15.64 22.26
CA ARG A 292 -8.57 -14.93 21.67
C ARG A 292 -8.04 -13.76 20.86
N GLY A 293 -8.48 -13.63 19.60
CA GLY A 293 -8.14 -12.54 18.70
C GLY A 293 -9.32 -11.62 18.43
N GLU A 294 -9.03 -10.34 18.27
CA GLU A 294 -9.95 -9.31 17.80
C GLU A 294 -9.16 -8.19 17.11
N TYR A 295 -9.84 -7.31 16.40
CA TYR A 295 -9.28 -5.99 16.08
C TYR A 295 -10.08 -4.89 16.80
N VAL A 296 -9.39 -3.83 17.21
CA VAL A 296 -9.97 -2.73 17.98
C VAL A 296 -9.85 -1.44 17.18
N ARG A 297 -11.00 -0.80 16.92
CA ARG A 297 -11.03 0.46 16.18
C ARG A 297 -10.47 1.61 17.02
N MET A 298 -9.58 2.39 16.44
CA MET A 298 -9.03 3.59 17.07
C MET A 298 -9.99 4.77 16.96
N ASP A 299 -9.95 5.62 17.96
CA ASP A 299 -10.75 6.86 18.01
C ASP A 299 -9.81 8.06 17.74
N LYS A 300 -9.98 8.68 16.59
CA LYS A 300 -9.17 9.84 16.17
C LYS A 300 -9.26 11.06 17.10
N ASN A 301 -10.25 11.08 18.00
CA ASN A 301 -10.40 12.14 18.99
C ASN A 301 -9.74 11.79 20.35
N LYS A 302 -9.11 10.62 20.46
CA LYS A 302 -8.38 10.19 21.64
C LYS A 302 -6.93 9.97 21.25
N VAL A 303 -6.13 10.97 21.45
CA VAL A 303 -4.71 10.97 21.17
C VAL A 303 -3.90 11.06 22.46
N ASP A 304 -2.64 10.65 22.39
CA ASP A 304 -1.69 10.90 23.46
C ASP A 304 -1.15 12.32 23.32
N GLU A 305 -1.64 13.21 24.18
CA GLU A 305 -1.28 14.63 24.12
C GLU A 305 0.19 14.87 24.53
N GLU A 306 0.78 14.03 25.38
CA GLU A 306 2.20 14.13 25.77
C GLU A 306 3.09 13.75 24.58
N MET A 307 2.80 12.63 23.91
CA MET A 307 3.49 12.22 22.70
C MET A 307 3.35 13.27 21.60
N LYS A 308 2.14 13.79 21.41
CA LYS A 308 1.83 14.83 20.41
C LYS A 308 2.66 16.08 20.64
N GLU A 309 2.75 16.56 21.87
CA GLU A 309 3.57 17.74 22.19
C GLU A 309 5.07 17.45 22.07
N HIS A 310 5.51 16.25 22.45
CA HIS A 310 6.90 15.82 22.29
C HIS A 310 7.35 15.88 20.83
N PHE A 311 6.52 15.41 19.91
CA PHE A 311 6.81 15.38 18.48
C PHE A 311 6.29 16.59 17.70
N ARG A 312 5.80 17.64 18.40
CA ARG A 312 5.34 18.89 17.76
C ARG A 312 6.38 19.51 16.81
N PRO A 313 7.67 19.63 17.17
CA PRO A 313 8.68 20.17 16.25
C PRO A 313 8.79 19.38 14.94
N ALA A 314 8.70 18.05 15.01
CA ALA A 314 8.75 17.19 13.83
C ALA A 314 7.52 17.37 12.94
N PHE A 315 6.33 17.43 13.55
CA PHE A 315 5.09 17.73 12.83
C PHE A 315 5.16 19.07 12.09
N GLU A 316 5.62 20.13 12.77
CA GLU A 316 5.73 21.47 12.17
C GLU A 316 6.76 21.51 11.03
N ALA A 317 7.85 20.74 11.11
CA ALA A 317 8.83 20.62 10.04
C ALA A 317 8.21 19.98 8.80
N VAL A 318 7.52 18.84 8.96
CA VAL A 318 6.79 18.17 7.87
C VAL A 318 5.71 19.08 7.29
N LYS A 319 4.94 19.77 8.15
CA LYS A 319 3.91 20.72 7.71
C LYS A 319 4.49 21.85 6.88
N ALA A 320 5.59 22.45 7.31
CA ALA A 320 6.26 23.50 6.57
C ALA A 320 6.75 23.02 5.19
N PHE A 321 7.31 21.82 5.12
CA PHE A 321 7.69 21.16 3.87
C PHE A 321 6.47 20.89 2.98
N THR A 322 5.42 20.30 3.53
CA THR A 322 4.16 19.97 2.85
C THR A 322 3.50 21.16 2.18
N LEU A 323 3.59 22.34 2.81
CA LEU A 323 2.99 23.59 2.34
C LEU A 323 3.91 24.39 1.40
N GLN A 324 5.09 23.87 1.06
CA GLN A 324 6.00 24.59 0.14
C GLN A 324 5.36 24.81 -1.24
N PRO A 325 5.43 26.02 -1.77
CA PRO A 325 5.02 26.31 -3.15
C PRO A 325 5.89 25.53 -4.15
N VAL A 326 5.23 24.83 -5.06
CA VAL A 326 5.88 24.06 -6.12
C VAL A 326 5.77 24.77 -7.47
N GLY A 327 4.61 25.33 -7.77
CA GLY A 327 4.32 26.04 -9.00
C GLY A 327 2.89 26.57 -9.01
N THR A 328 2.34 26.78 -10.19
CA THR A 328 0.98 27.27 -10.41
C THR A 328 0.26 26.37 -11.40
N LEU A 329 -0.99 26.04 -11.11
CA LEU A 329 -1.88 25.32 -12.00
C LEU A 329 -2.93 26.30 -12.56
N ALA A 330 -3.09 26.36 -13.87
CA ALA A 330 -3.97 27.32 -14.52
C ALA A 330 -5.44 26.86 -14.58
N VAL A 331 -5.71 25.57 -14.37
CA VAL A 331 -7.05 24.95 -14.40
C VAL A 331 -7.17 23.93 -13.27
N ASP A 332 -8.39 23.61 -12.85
CA ASP A 332 -8.62 22.53 -11.88
C ASP A 332 -8.30 21.17 -12.51
N LEU A 333 -7.67 20.28 -11.75
CA LEU A 333 -7.48 18.88 -12.10
C LEU A 333 -8.44 18.01 -11.29
N HIS A 334 -9.26 17.22 -11.99
CA HIS A 334 -10.15 16.24 -11.39
C HIS A 334 -9.76 14.83 -11.82
N THR A 335 -9.32 14.00 -10.89
CA THR A 335 -8.85 12.64 -11.23
C THR A 335 -9.96 11.75 -11.76
N ARG A 336 -11.23 11.96 -11.34
CA ARG A 336 -12.42 11.25 -11.85
C ARG A 336 -12.59 11.34 -13.36
N ASP A 337 -12.21 12.48 -13.96
CA ASP A 337 -12.43 12.71 -15.38
C ASP A 337 -11.62 11.72 -16.24
N ALA A 338 -10.55 11.13 -15.68
CA ALA A 338 -9.76 10.11 -16.34
C ALA A 338 -10.55 8.82 -16.64
N TYR A 339 -11.65 8.57 -15.95
CA TYR A 339 -12.46 7.37 -16.19
C TYR A 339 -13.33 7.43 -17.45
N THR A 340 -13.49 8.61 -18.04
CA THR A 340 -14.38 8.80 -19.20
C THR A 340 -13.68 9.25 -20.48
N GLY A 341 -12.37 9.46 -20.44
CA GLY A 341 -11.59 9.86 -21.59
C GLY A 341 -10.32 10.61 -21.25
N MET A 342 -9.70 11.18 -22.26
CA MET A 342 -8.53 12.03 -22.09
C MET A 342 -8.92 13.34 -21.42
N ASN A 343 -8.23 13.70 -20.36
CA ASN A 343 -8.49 14.89 -19.55
C ASN A 343 -7.18 15.55 -19.10
N ASP A 344 -7.28 16.69 -18.40
CA ASP A 344 -6.12 17.49 -17.98
C ASP A 344 -5.25 16.76 -16.94
N TYR A 345 -5.84 15.97 -16.03
CA TYR A 345 -5.09 15.15 -15.07
C TYR A 345 -4.24 14.08 -15.76
N ALA A 346 -4.86 13.28 -16.65
CA ALA A 346 -4.12 12.27 -17.40
C ALA A 346 -3.08 12.90 -18.33
N ALA A 347 -3.43 14.03 -18.97
CA ALA A 347 -2.54 14.79 -19.84
C ALA A 347 -1.29 15.28 -19.09
N LEU A 348 -1.43 15.77 -17.83
CA LEU A 348 -0.28 16.16 -17.01
C LEU A 348 0.70 14.99 -16.81
N ILE A 349 0.21 13.84 -16.37
CA ILE A 349 1.06 12.66 -16.13
C ILE A 349 1.75 12.22 -17.42
N HIS A 350 1.01 12.11 -18.50
CA HIS A 350 1.57 11.78 -19.81
C HIS A 350 2.64 12.77 -20.28
N MET A 351 2.39 14.09 -20.13
CA MET A 351 3.37 15.12 -20.49
C MET A 351 4.67 14.97 -19.70
N VAL A 352 4.55 14.77 -18.38
CA VAL A 352 5.70 14.56 -17.50
C VAL A 352 6.50 13.33 -17.95
N GLN A 353 5.82 12.20 -18.17
CA GLN A 353 6.47 10.95 -18.60
C GLN A 353 7.15 11.11 -19.97
N LEU A 354 6.47 11.72 -20.95
CA LEU A 354 7.02 11.92 -22.29
C LEU A 354 8.18 12.93 -22.32
N GLU A 355 8.09 14.02 -21.53
CA GLU A 355 9.16 15.01 -21.45
C GLU A 355 10.40 14.44 -20.75
N ALA A 356 10.20 13.69 -19.67
CA ALA A 356 11.30 13.11 -18.90
C ALA A 356 12.03 11.99 -19.67
N SER A 357 11.29 11.14 -20.37
CA SER A 357 11.82 9.94 -21.03
C SER A 357 12.19 10.12 -22.49
N GLY A 358 11.62 11.12 -23.18
CA GLY A 358 11.73 11.23 -24.64
C GLY A 358 11.07 10.06 -25.41
N ALA A 359 10.28 9.22 -24.75
CA ALA A 359 9.60 8.11 -25.35
C ALA A 359 8.54 8.58 -26.38
N GLN A 360 8.21 7.72 -27.34
CA GLN A 360 7.21 8.03 -28.38
C GLN A 360 5.77 7.90 -27.86
N ILE A 361 5.56 7.04 -26.87
CA ILE A 361 4.25 6.67 -26.29
C ILE A 361 4.39 6.65 -24.77
N SER A 362 3.32 6.98 -24.07
CA SER A 362 3.25 6.93 -22.61
C SER A 362 2.00 6.18 -22.20
N PHE A 363 2.11 5.23 -21.26
CA PHE A 363 0.98 4.60 -20.60
C PHE A 363 0.81 5.15 -19.18
N MET A 364 -0.42 5.38 -18.76
CA MET A 364 -0.76 5.77 -17.38
C MET A 364 -2.18 5.33 -17.01
N ALA A 365 -2.35 5.00 -15.74
CA ALA A 365 -3.65 4.75 -15.11
C ALA A 365 -4.01 5.86 -14.12
N PRO A 366 -5.30 6.13 -13.84
CA PRO A 366 -5.73 7.05 -12.80
C PRO A 366 -5.46 6.44 -11.42
N LEU A 367 -4.33 6.81 -10.80
CA LEU A 367 -3.86 6.25 -9.54
C LEU A 367 -4.62 6.80 -8.32
N THR A 368 -5.09 8.04 -8.39
CA THR A 368 -5.93 8.65 -7.36
C THR A 368 -7.39 8.45 -7.73
N PHE A 369 -8.11 7.68 -6.88
CA PHE A 369 -9.50 7.28 -7.14
C PHE A 369 -10.44 8.48 -7.28
N ASP A 370 -10.34 9.44 -6.35
CA ASP A 370 -11.12 10.66 -6.34
C ASP A 370 -10.34 11.78 -5.65
N GLY A 371 -9.86 12.71 -6.44
CA GLY A 371 -9.06 13.84 -5.96
C GLY A 371 -9.21 15.06 -6.86
N THR A 372 -9.01 16.22 -6.25
CA THR A 372 -9.02 17.51 -6.96
C THR A 372 -7.79 18.31 -6.54
N VAL A 373 -7.09 18.87 -7.52
CA VAL A 373 -6.10 19.92 -7.30
C VAL A 373 -6.64 21.18 -7.96
N SER A 374 -6.94 22.19 -7.15
CA SER A 374 -7.55 23.43 -7.63
C SER A 374 -6.55 24.30 -8.39
N ALA A 375 -7.06 25.07 -9.35
CA ALA A 375 -6.29 26.11 -10.02
C ALA A 375 -5.73 27.11 -8.99
N GLY A 376 -4.52 27.60 -9.25
CA GLY A 376 -3.80 28.48 -8.34
C GLY A 376 -2.44 27.94 -7.93
N GLN A 377 -1.98 28.33 -6.75
CA GLN A 377 -0.72 27.85 -6.20
C GLN A 377 -0.78 26.36 -5.88
N VAL A 378 0.14 25.60 -6.45
CA VAL A 378 0.37 24.19 -6.16
C VAL A 378 1.38 24.09 -5.02
N ILE A 379 1.08 23.29 -4.00
CA ILE A 379 1.96 23.00 -2.89
C ILE A 379 2.46 21.54 -2.96
N PHE A 380 3.49 21.20 -2.17
CA PHE A 380 4.06 19.85 -2.22
C PHE A 380 3.03 18.75 -1.92
N ASN A 381 2.07 19.00 -1.03
CA ASN A 381 0.98 18.07 -0.74
C ASN A 381 0.18 17.64 -1.97
N ASP A 382 0.03 18.55 -2.95
CA ASP A 382 -0.73 18.26 -4.17
C ASP A 382 -0.06 17.19 -5.03
N MET A 383 1.26 16.99 -4.86
CA MET A 383 2.00 15.93 -5.54
C MET A 383 1.46 14.53 -5.18
N PHE A 384 1.04 14.33 -3.92
CA PHE A 384 0.42 13.06 -3.48
C PHE A 384 -1.00 12.87 -4.02
N THR A 385 -1.72 13.96 -4.32
CA THR A 385 -3.01 13.89 -5.01
C THR A 385 -2.81 13.60 -6.50
N ILE A 386 -1.79 14.21 -7.11
CA ILE A 386 -1.48 14.01 -8.53
C ILE A 386 -0.90 12.62 -8.76
N TYR A 387 0.07 12.20 -7.91
CA TYR A 387 0.76 10.93 -8.06
C TYR A 387 1.06 10.29 -6.69
N PRO A 388 0.19 9.41 -6.15
CA PRO A 388 0.27 8.92 -4.76
C PRO A 388 1.33 7.85 -4.52
N PHE A 389 1.80 7.14 -5.56
CA PHE A 389 2.75 6.02 -5.44
C PHE A 389 4.19 6.44 -5.77
N GLU A 390 5.16 5.63 -5.34
CA GLU A 390 6.60 5.85 -5.54
C GLU A 390 7.15 5.07 -6.75
N ASN A 391 6.34 4.93 -7.81
CA ASN A 391 6.76 4.23 -9.02
C ASN A 391 7.84 4.99 -9.78
N GLN A 392 8.88 4.29 -10.17
CA GLN A 392 9.86 4.76 -11.16
C GLN A 392 9.28 4.76 -12.56
N LEU A 393 9.89 5.50 -13.48
CA LEU A 393 9.51 5.54 -14.89
C LEU A 393 10.47 4.70 -15.73
N TYR A 394 9.94 3.69 -16.42
CA TYR A 394 10.70 2.85 -17.34
C TYR A 394 10.37 3.15 -18.79
N VAL A 395 11.37 3.04 -19.66
CA VAL A 395 11.21 3.09 -21.11
C VAL A 395 11.40 1.69 -21.67
N VAL A 396 10.34 1.13 -22.24
CA VAL A 396 10.31 -0.25 -22.76
C VAL A 396 10.07 -0.24 -24.27
N LYS A 397 10.77 -1.10 -25.03
CA LYS A 397 10.46 -1.30 -26.46
C LYS A 397 9.32 -2.29 -26.64
N MET A 398 8.26 -1.85 -27.32
CA MET A 398 7.11 -2.67 -27.66
C MET A 398 6.76 -2.59 -29.16
N LYS A 399 6.31 -3.71 -29.73
CA LYS A 399 5.73 -3.70 -31.09
C LYS A 399 4.37 -3.00 -31.10
N GLY A 400 4.01 -2.42 -32.23
CA GLY A 400 2.70 -1.80 -32.37
C GLY A 400 1.54 -2.78 -32.14
N SER A 401 1.68 -4.06 -32.50
CA SER A 401 0.70 -5.09 -32.16
C SER A 401 0.56 -5.31 -30.65
N GLU A 402 1.68 -5.39 -29.94
CA GLU A 402 1.72 -5.55 -28.47
C GLU A 402 1.08 -4.34 -27.76
N ILE A 403 1.36 -3.11 -28.26
CA ILE A 403 0.75 -1.86 -27.76
C ILE A 403 -0.77 -1.91 -27.93
N LYS A 404 -1.25 -2.33 -29.10
CA LYS A 404 -2.70 -2.46 -29.35
C LYS A 404 -3.32 -3.49 -28.41
N ASP A 405 -2.72 -4.66 -28.27
CA ASP A 405 -3.25 -5.75 -27.47
C ASP A 405 -3.19 -5.41 -25.96
N TYR A 406 -2.16 -4.69 -25.50
CA TYR A 406 -2.08 -4.09 -24.18
C TYR A 406 -3.28 -3.19 -23.88
N LEU A 407 -3.58 -2.24 -24.78
CA LEU A 407 -4.71 -1.33 -24.64
C LEU A 407 -6.06 -2.07 -24.69
N GLU A 408 -6.21 -3.08 -25.55
CA GLU A 408 -7.42 -3.90 -25.58
C GLU A 408 -7.68 -4.57 -24.22
N TYR A 409 -6.63 -5.12 -23.58
CA TYR A 409 -6.75 -5.75 -22.26
C TYR A 409 -7.04 -4.73 -21.16
N SER A 410 -6.36 -3.57 -21.16
CA SER A 410 -6.62 -2.49 -20.22
C SER A 410 -8.09 -2.05 -20.28
N TYR A 411 -8.59 -1.75 -21.48
CA TYR A 411 -9.99 -1.34 -21.65
C TYR A 411 -10.99 -2.45 -21.36
N ASP A 412 -10.63 -3.73 -21.50
CA ASP A 412 -11.54 -4.82 -21.10
C ASP A 412 -11.73 -4.90 -19.58
N ASN A 413 -10.74 -4.49 -18.79
CA ASN A 413 -10.89 -4.36 -17.35
C ASN A 413 -11.74 -3.16 -16.94
N TRP A 414 -11.85 -2.15 -17.78
CA TRP A 414 -12.41 -0.83 -17.48
C TRP A 414 -13.87 -0.70 -17.93
N ILE A 415 -14.18 -1.13 -19.19
CA ILE A 415 -15.48 -0.96 -19.83
C ILE A 415 -16.12 -2.29 -20.15
N GLN A 416 -17.43 -2.26 -20.36
CA GLN A 416 -18.22 -3.38 -20.87
C GLN A 416 -19.01 -2.97 -22.11
N THR A 417 -19.55 -3.95 -22.84
CA THR A 417 -20.49 -3.65 -23.92
C THR A 417 -21.71 -2.95 -23.35
N PRO A 418 -22.09 -1.78 -23.88
CA PRO A 418 -23.17 -0.96 -23.31
C PRO A 418 -24.49 -1.72 -23.19
N GLY A 419 -25.10 -1.62 -22.02
CA GLY A 419 -26.41 -2.06 -21.65
C GLY A 419 -27.02 -1.02 -20.71
N GLU A 420 -27.27 -1.40 -19.48
CA GLU A 420 -27.62 -0.47 -18.39
C GLU A 420 -26.42 0.39 -17.98
N HIS A 421 -25.22 -0.17 -18.08
CA HIS A 421 -23.94 0.45 -17.77
C HIS A 421 -22.97 0.33 -18.95
N ALA A 422 -22.00 1.25 -19.04
CA ALA A 422 -20.88 1.21 -19.98
C ALA A 422 -19.53 1.04 -19.25
N LEU A 423 -19.39 1.52 -18.02
CA LEU A 423 -18.30 1.16 -17.14
C LEU A 423 -18.52 -0.23 -16.54
N LYS A 424 -17.44 -0.94 -16.26
CA LYS A 424 -17.49 -2.27 -15.63
C LYS A 424 -17.63 -2.10 -14.11
N ILE A 425 -18.86 -1.86 -13.67
CA ILE A 425 -19.22 -1.59 -12.28
C ILE A 425 -20.19 -2.65 -11.74
N SER A 426 -20.26 -2.77 -10.43
CA SER A 426 -21.19 -3.66 -9.74
C SER A 426 -21.70 -3.04 -8.45
N ASP A 427 -22.97 -3.36 -8.10
CA ASP A 427 -23.55 -3.08 -6.80
C ASP A 427 -23.27 -4.29 -5.89
N ALA A 428 -22.31 -4.18 -5.00
CA ALA A 428 -21.88 -5.25 -4.10
C ALA A 428 -21.58 -4.71 -2.70
N PRO A 429 -21.63 -5.56 -1.67
CA PRO A 429 -21.21 -5.16 -0.34
C PRO A 429 -19.74 -4.72 -0.33
N ASP A 430 -19.45 -3.56 0.25
CA ASP A 430 -18.07 -3.14 0.51
C ASP A 430 -17.41 -4.15 1.47
N PRO A 431 -16.28 -4.77 1.08
CA PRO A 431 -15.64 -5.81 1.90
C PRO A 431 -15.23 -5.33 3.30
N ARG A 432 -15.00 -4.01 3.46
CA ARG A 432 -14.56 -3.41 4.74
C ARG A 432 -15.70 -3.05 5.67
N THR A 433 -16.83 -2.63 5.10
CA THR A 433 -17.97 -2.08 5.87
C THR A 433 -19.22 -2.95 5.83
N GLY A 434 -19.32 -3.86 4.86
CA GLY A 434 -20.52 -4.63 4.55
C GLY A 434 -21.66 -3.80 3.96
N ALA A 435 -21.46 -2.50 3.73
CA ALA A 435 -22.47 -1.62 3.16
C ALA A 435 -22.59 -1.85 1.65
N GLN A 436 -23.80 -2.01 1.15
CA GLN A 436 -24.07 -2.11 -0.28
C GLN A 436 -23.67 -0.81 -0.97
N ARG A 437 -22.84 -0.88 -2.00
CA ARG A 437 -22.43 0.28 -2.79
C ARG A 437 -21.99 -0.12 -4.21
N TRP A 438 -22.15 0.82 -5.12
CA TRP A 438 -21.56 0.72 -6.44
C TRP A 438 -20.04 0.92 -6.41
N SER A 439 -19.33 0.13 -7.18
CA SER A 439 -17.87 0.25 -7.33
C SER A 439 -17.42 -0.33 -8.67
N PHE A 440 -16.23 0.06 -9.14
CA PHE A 440 -15.59 -0.62 -10.26
C PHE A 440 -15.32 -2.09 -9.91
N VAL A 441 -15.51 -2.99 -10.86
CA VAL A 441 -15.16 -4.41 -10.73
C VAL A 441 -13.64 -4.58 -10.75
N GLY A 442 -12.97 -3.89 -11.66
CA GLY A 442 -11.51 -3.85 -11.77
C GLY A 442 -10.89 -2.81 -10.83
N ARG A 443 -9.58 -2.92 -10.64
CA ARG A 443 -8.79 -1.91 -9.92
C ARG A 443 -8.47 -0.75 -10.85
N THR A 444 -8.81 0.49 -10.46
CA THR A 444 -8.64 1.69 -11.30
C THR A 444 -7.19 1.97 -11.67
N TYR A 445 -6.25 1.61 -10.82
CA TYR A 445 -4.82 1.69 -11.13
C TYR A 445 -4.33 0.71 -12.22
N ASN A 446 -5.25 -0.11 -12.78
CA ASN A 446 -5.04 -0.96 -13.96
C ASN A 446 -5.83 -0.48 -15.19
N PHE A 447 -6.36 0.75 -15.17
CA PHE A 447 -7.10 1.36 -16.28
C PHE A 447 -6.17 2.24 -17.11
N ASP A 448 -5.18 1.63 -17.73
CA ASP A 448 -4.19 2.35 -18.51
C ASP A 448 -4.79 2.92 -19.81
N SER A 449 -4.53 4.19 -20.06
CA SER A 449 -4.69 4.87 -21.33
C SER A 449 -3.32 5.18 -21.95
N ALA A 450 -3.30 5.66 -23.19
CA ALA A 450 -2.07 6.02 -23.88
C ALA A 450 -2.06 7.48 -24.36
N ALA A 451 -0.89 8.10 -24.30
CA ALA A 451 -0.57 9.30 -25.06
C ALA A 451 0.56 9.03 -26.07
N GLY A 452 0.79 9.97 -26.99
CA GLY A 452 1.67 9.77 -28.15
C GLY A 452 0.96 9.13 -29.34
N LEU A 453 -0.32 8.79 -29.18
CA LEU A 453 -1.16 8.11 -30.17
C LEU A 453 -2.45 8.89 -30.48
N VAL A 454 -2.99 8.65 -31.68
CA VAL A 454 -4.36 9.02 -32.03
C VAL A 454 -5.16 7.74 -32.19
N TYR A 455 -6.16 7.52 -31.32
CA TYR A 455 -6.95 6.28 -31.36
C TYR A 455 -8.38 6.44 -30.83
N THR A 456 -9.21 5.46 -31.09
CA THR A 456 -10.57 5.36 -30.55
C THR A 456 -10.79 4.01 -29.88
N VAL A 457 -11.68 3.98 -28.91
CA VAL A 457 -12.11 2.78 -28.19
C VAL A 457 -13.61 2.56 -28.45
N ASP A 458 -13.96 1.62 -29.31
CA ASP A 458 -15.35 1.31 -29.65
C ASP A 458 -15.96 0.36 -28.61
N VAL A 459 -16.76 0.92 -27.70
CA VAL A 459 -17.40 0.16 -26.62
C VAL A 459 -18.41 -0.90 -27.10
N THR A 460 -18.88 -0.79 -28.35
CA THR A 460 -19.83 -1.75 -28.92
C THR A 460 -19.15 -3.01 -29.44
N LYS A 461 -17.83 -3.02 -29.53
CA LYS A 461 -17.05 -4.15 -30.06
C LYS A 461 -16.63 -5.11 -28.93
N PRO A 462 -16.45 -6.39 -29.27
CA PRO A 462 -15.87 -7.35 -28.32
C PRO A 462 -14.39 -7.07 -28.10
N TYR A 463 -13.84 -7.63 -27.03
CA TYR A 463 -12.41 -7.68 -26.73
C TYR A 463 -11.57 -8.04 -27.97
N GLY A 464 -10.44 -7.39 -28.16
CA GLY A 464 -9.54 -7.52 -29.31
C GLY A 464 -9.94 -6.71 -30.56
N LYS A 465 -11.10 -6.03 -30.53
CA LYS A 465 -11.62 -5.22 -31.64
C LYS A 465 -12.09 -3.82 -31.24
N ARG A 466 -11.85 -3.42 -29.98
CA ARG A 466 -12.28 -2.12 -29.43
C ARG A 466 -11.34 -1.00 -29.82
N VAL A 467 -10.03 -1.25 -29.76
CA VAL A 467 -8.99 -0.23 -29.97
C VAL A 467 -8.63 -0.12 -31.44
N LYS A 468 -8.80 1.08 -31.99
CA LYS A 468 -8.37 1.45 -33.34
C LYS A 468 -7.38 2.59 -33.29
N ILE A 469 -6.08 2.28 -33.43
CA ILE A 469 -5.01 3.26 -33.52
C ILE A 469 -4.93 3.78 -34.97
N THR A 470 -4.96 5.09 -35.12
CA THR A 470 -4.97 5.78 -36.44
C THR A 470 -3.59 6.24 -36.83
N SER A 471 -2.84 6.86 -35.89
CA SER A 471 -1.50 7.38 -36.13
C SER A 471 -0.76 7.60 -34.81
N LEU A 472 0.52 7.94 -34.87
CA LEU A 472 1.21 8.62 -33.79
C LEU A 472 0.69 10.06 -33.64
N ALA A 473 0.92 10.68 -32.48
CA ALA A 473 0.51 12.05 -32.20
C ALA A 473 1.05 13.09 -33.20
N ASN A 474 2.27 12.87 -33.70
CA ASN A 474 2.91 13.74 -34.69
C ASN A 474 2.40 13.52 -36.12
N GLY A 475 1.37 12.69 -36.31
CA GLY A 475 0.77 12.37 -37.61
C GLY A 475 1.49 11.28 -38.41
N ALA A 476 2.60 10.72 -37.91
CA ALA A 476 3.26 9.61 -38.57
C ALA A 476 2.38 8.34 -38.52
N PRO A 477 2.42 7.48 -39.55
CA PRO A 477 1.64 6.25 -39.56
C PRO A 477 2.04 5.32 -38.41
N PHE A 478 1.06 4.80 -37.68
CA PHE A 478 1.28 3.72 -36.72
C PHE A 478 1.27 2.36 -37.44
N LYS A 479 2.30 1.54 -37.21
CA LYS A 479 2.44 0.23 -37.83
C LYS A 479 2.57 -0.87 -36.78
N GLN A 480 1.82 -1.95 -36.96
CA GLN A 480 1.78 -3.03 -35.97
C GLN A 480 3.11 -3.80 -35.85
N ASP A 481 3.91 -3.85 -36.91
CA ASP A 481 5.17 -4.59 -36.95
C ASP A 481 6.40 -3.75 -36.55
N GLU A 482 6.25 -2.44 -36.34
CA GLU A 482 7.33 -1.56 -35.92
C GLU A 482 7.46 -1.54 -34.39
N MET A 483 8.68 -1.30 -33.91
CA MET A 483 8.98 -1.13 -32.49
C MET A 483 8.89 0.36 -32.10
N TYR A 484 8.29 0.61 -30.97
CA TYR A 484 8.14 1.94 -30.36
C TYR A 484 8.72 1.95 -28.96
N THR A 485 9.20 3.10 -28.51
CA THR A 485 9.56 3.34 -27.10
C THR A 485 8.32 3.75 -26.33
N VAL A 486 8.05 3.07 -25.24
CA VAL A 486 6.87 3.27 -24.39
C VAL A 486 7.31 3.58 -22.96
N ALA A 487 6.93 4.73 -22.46
CA ALA A 487 7.10 5.11 -21.06
C ALA A 487 5.97 4.52 -20.22
N MET A 488 6.31 3.79 -19.15
CA MET A 488 5.37 3.16 -18.23
C MET A 488 5.96 3.09 -16.82
N THR A 489 5.13 2.81 -15.82
CA THR A 489 5.59 2.68 -14.43
C THR A 489 6.42 1.41 -14.24
N SER A 490 7.36 1.43 -13.28
CA SER A 490 8.09 0.23 -12.82
C SER A 490 7.12 -0.88 -12.41
N TYR A 491 6.06 -0.55 -11.66
CA TYR A 491 4.99 -1.50 -11.33
C TYR A 491 4.43 -2.23 -12.56
N ARG A 492 4.21 -1.49 -13.67
CA ARG A 492 3.70 -2.10 -14.90
C ARG A 492 4.74 -2.97 -15.59
N ALA A 493 5.97 -2.49 -15.68
CA ALA A 493 7.08 -3.24 -16.29
C ALA A 493 7.39 -4.53 -15.53
N SER A 494 7.26 -4.53 -14.20
CA SER A 494 7.46 -5.73 -13.38
C SER A 494 6.29 -6.73 -13.41
N GLY A 495 5.21 -6.44 -14.16
CA GLY A 495 4.08 -7.37 -14.35
C GLY A 495 2.81 -6.99 -13.60
N GLY A 496 2.82 -5.88 -12.86
CA GLY A 496 1.67 -5.41 -12.10
C GLY A 496 0.40 -5.29 -12.93
N GLY A 497 -0.72 -5.82 -12.42
CA GLY A 497 -1.99 -5.89 -13.13
C GLY A 497 -2.04 -6.85 -14.32
N GLU A 498 -0.96 -7.60 -14.58
CA GLU A 498 -0.84 -8.64 -15.62
C GLU A 498 -1.12 -8.15 -17.05
N ILE A 499 -1.12 -6.82 -17.29
CA ILE A 499 -1.51 -6.26 -18.60
C ILE A 499 -0.46 -6.58 -19.68
N LEU A 500 0.83 -6.55 -19.34
CA LEU A 500 1.90 -6.93 -20.26
C LEU A 500 1.82 -8.43 -20.61
N GLN A 501 1.59 -9.30 -19.61
CA GLN A 501 1.55 -10.74 -19.78
C GLN A 501 0.27 -11.20 -20.51
N LYS A 502 -0.90 -10.82 -19.98
CA LYS A 502 -2.21 -11.27 -20.51
C LYS A 502 -2.70 -10.45 -21.70
N GLY A 503 -2.34 -9.17 -21.76
CA GLY A 503 -2.69 -8.27 -22.85
C GLY A 503 -1.68 -8.34 -23.98
N ALA A 504 -0.44 -7.88 -23.75
CA ALA A 504 0.58 -7.82 -24.80
C ALA A 504 1.27 -9.16 -25.10
N GLY A 505 1.09 -10.19 -24.24
CA GLY A 505 1.69 -11.51 -24.41
C GLY A 505 3.19 -11.56 -24.13
N LEU A 506 3.71 -10.62 -23.32
CA LEU A 506 5.13 -10.52 -22.96
C LEU A 506 5.37 -11.16 -21.60
N SER A 507 6.31 -12.07 -21.49
CA SER A 507 6.82 -12.55 -20.20
C SER A 507 7.61 -11.45 -19.47
N LYS A 508 7.86 -11.61 -18.17
CA LYS A 508 8.70 -10.68 -17.39
C LYS A 508 10.08 -10.57 -18.02
N ASP A 509 10.74 -11.69 -18.30
CA ASP A 509 12.07 -11.74 -18.89
C ASP A 509 12.14 -10.99 -20.23
N GLU A 510 11.10 -11.14 -21.08
CA GLU A 510 11.02 -10.40 -22.36
C GLU A 510 10.86 -8.90 -22.16
N VAL A 511 10.16 -8.47 -21.13
CA VAL A 511 10.04 -7.04 -20.76
C VAL A 511 11.36 -6.52 -20.26
N ASP A 512 12.03 -7.24 -19.35
CA ASP A 512 13.32 -6.86 -18.77
C ASP A 512 14.40 -6.70 -19.86
N ASP A 513 14.47 -7.62 -20.84
CA ASP A 513 15.35 -7.54 -22.00
C ASP A 513 15.08 -6.31 -22.91
N ARG A 514 13.87 -5.72 -22.83
CA ARG A 514 13.43 -4.59 -23.66
C ARG A 514 13.44 -3.25 -22.94
N ILE A 515 13.77 -3.20 -21.65
CA ILE A 515 13.96 -1.95 -20.92
C ILE A 515 15.17 -1.22 -21.51
N GLN A 516 14.95 0.01 -21.93
CA GLN A 516 15.99 0.89 -22.51
C GLN A 516 16.55 1.85 -21.47
N GLU A 517 15.71 2.27 -20.55
CA GLU A 517 16.05 3.27 -19.54
C GLU A 517 15.18 3.09 -18.29
N ARG A 518 15.79 3.29 -17.13
CA ARG A 518 15.13 3.41 -15.84
C ARG A 518 15.37 4.82 -15.34
N LEU A 519 14.30 5.52 -15.02
CA LEU A 519 14.30 6.92 -14.63
C LEU A 519 13.79 7.05 -13.18
N PRO A 520 14.05 8.15 -12.47
CA PRO A 520 13.59 8.36 -11.10
C PRO A 520 12.07 8.24 -10.94
N GLU A 521 11.58 8.44 -9.71
CA GLU A 521 10.15 8.42 -9.39
C GLU A 521 9.34 9.45 -10.18
N ILE A 522 8.14 9.04 -10.60
CA ILE A 522 7.25 9.90 -11.39
C ILE A 522 6.74 11.08 -10.56
N ARG A 523 6.48 10.93 -9.24
CA ARG A 523 6.10 12.04 -8.36
C ARG A 523 7.18 13.11 -8.30
N GLU A 524 8.45 12.72 -8.17
CA GLU A 524 9.56 13.65 -8.22
C GLU A 524 9.64 14.33 -9.59
N MET A 525 9.40 13.62 -10.69
CA MET A 525 9.33 14.21 -12.03
C MET A 525 8.20 15.23 -12.16
N VAL A 526 7.02 14.96 -11.58
CA VAL A 526 5.90 15.93 -11.53
C VAL A 526 6.33 17.19 -10.77
N TYR A 527 6.99 17.01 -9.62
CA TYR A 527 7.52 18.13 -8.85
C TYR A 527 8.52 18.97 -9.67
N GLN A 528 9.49 18.33 -10.32
CA GLN A 528 10.49 18.99 -11.16
C GLN A 528 9.85 19.65 -12.39
N TYR A 529 8.80 19.05 -12.96
CA TYR A 529 8.05 19.63 -14.07
C TYR A 529 7.43 20.98 -13.68
N PHE A 530 6.75 21.06 -12.53
CA PHE A 530 6.22 22.32 -12.01
C PHE A 530 7.33 23.34 -11.71
N LYS A 531 8.44 22.90 -11.11
CA LYS A 531 9.61 23.78 -10.85
C LYS A 531 10.19 24.35 -12.13
N LYS A 532 10.27 23.56 -13.19
CA LYS A 532 10.82 23.97 -14.50
C LYS A 532 9.89 24.93 -15.25
N HIS A 533 8.60 24.60 -15.31
CA HIS A 533 7.63 25.34 -16.12
C HIS A 533 6.97 26.50 -15.36
N GLY A 534 6.98 26.48 -14.03
CA GLY A 534 6.39 27.50 -13.16
C GLY A 534 4.87 27.52 -13.18
N THR A 535 4.26 27.70 -14.37
CA THR A 535 2.80 27.62 -14.57
C THR A 535 2.48 26.53 -15.59
N VAL A 536 1.62 25.60 -15.19
CA VAL A 536 1.16 24.47 -16.01
C VAL A 536 -0.33 24.64 -16.31
N GLY A 537 -0.75 24.40 -17.54
CA GLY A 537 -2.13 24.66 -17.94
C GLY A 537 -2.50 24.14 -19.33
N ILE A 538 -3.52 24.76 -19.94
CA ILE A 538 -4.14 24.29 -21.20
C ILE A 538 -3.12 24.17 -22.34
N GLN A 539 -2.09 25.02 -22.40
CA GLN A 539 -1.04 24.90 -23.42
C GLN A 539 -0.27 23.58 -23.32
N ASP A 540 -0.15 23.03 -22.12
CA ASP A 540 0.52 21.75 -21.85
C ASP A 540 -0.44 20.60 -22.12
N PHE A 541 -1.63 20.64 -21.54
CA PHE A 541 -2.66 19.58 -21.66
C PHE A 541 -3.29 19.51 -23.05
N GLY A 542 -3.34 20.62 -23.77
CA GLY A 542 -3.84 20.72 -25.12
C GLY A 542 -2.81 20.42 -26.22
N ASN A 543 -1.58 20.07 -25.88
CA ASN A 543 -0.51 19.81 -26.85
C ASN A 543 -0.73 18.49 -27.61
N ARG A 544 -1.68 18.50 -28.54
CA ARG A 544 -2.07 17.31 -29.33
C ARG A 544 -0.95 16.77 -30.20
N ALA A 545 0.04 17.59 -30.56
CA ALA A 545 1.20 17.15 -31.33
C ALA A 545 2.13 16.20 -30.53
N VAL A 546 2.07 16.28 -29.21
CA VAL A 546 2.83 15.41 -28.28
C VAL A 546 1.93 14.33 -27.69
N LEU A 547 0.79 14.72 -27.12
CA LEU A 547 -0.11 13.80 -26.44
C LEU A 547 -0.93 12.93 -27.39
N GLY A 548 -1.23 13.40 -28.62
CA GLY A 548 -2.27 12.81 -29.46
C GLY A 548 -3.66 13.08 -28.89
N GLU A 549 -4.60 12.18 -29.19
CA GLU A 549 -5.94 12.23 -28.63
C GLU A 549 -6.59 10.84 -28.69
N TRP A 550 -7.47 10.58 -27.75
CA TRP A 550 -8.28 9.39 -27.79
C TRP A 550 -9.64 9.62 -27.13
N HIS A 551 -10.64 8.84 -27.52
CA HIS A 551 -11.99 8.91 -26.97
C HIS A 551 -12.76 7.60 -27.17
N PHE A 552 -13.76 7.40 -26.33
CA PHE A 552 -14.70 6.30 -26.48
C PHE A 552 -15.73 6.59 -27.56
N VAL A 553 -16.07 5.58 -28.36
CA VAL A 553 -17.08 5.70 -29.41
C VAL A 553 -18.09 4.54 -29.32
N PRO A 554 -19.36 4.76 -29.77
CA PRO A 554 -19.96 6.01 -30.24
C PRO A 554 -20.26 6.99 -29.08
N GLU A 555 -19.75 8.21 -29.13
CA GLU A 555 -19.88 9.22 -28.04
C GLU A 555 -21.32 9.45 -27.59
N LYS A 556 -22.26 9.58 -28.55
CA LYS A 556 -23.68 9.81 -28.25
C LYS A 556 -24.32 8.68 -27.42
N LEU A 557 -23.77 7.48 -27.50
CA LEU A 557 -24.23 6.33 -26.74
C LEU A 557 -23.55 6.28 -25.37
N VAL A 558 -22.23 6.45 -25.34
CA VAL A 558 -21.42 6.11 -24.18
C VAL A 558 -21.35 7.24 -23.15
N ASN A 559 -21.29 8.51 -23.57
CA ASN A 559 -21.12 9.63 -22.64
C ASN A 559 -22.27 9.74 -21.61
N PRO A 560 -23.56 9.63 -21.97
CA PRO A 560 -24.62 9.65 -20.98
C PRO A 560 -24.57 8.47 -19.99
N LEU A 561 -24.11 7.29 -20.46
CA LEU A 561 -23.95 6.12 -19.59
C LEU A 561 -22.79 6.30 -18.61
N PHE A 562 -21.67 6.87 -19.06
CA PHE A 562 -20.53 7.18 -18.18
C PHE A 562 -20.93 8.18 -17.09
N GLU A 563 -21.67 9.24 -17.43
CA GLU A 563 -22.17 10.19 -16.45
C GLU A 563 -23.07 9.50 -15.39
N GLN A 564 -23.97 8.62 -15.84
CA GLN A 564 -24.83 7.83 -14.96
C GLN A 564 -24.00 6.89 -14.06
N ASP A 565 -23.06 6.15 -14.63
CA ASP A 565 -22.25 5.17 -13.92
C ASP A 565 -21.35 5.84 -12.86
N LEU A 566 -20.74 6.98 -13.20
CA LEU A 566 -19.94 7.74 -12.23
C LEU A 566 -20.79 8.31 -11.10
N ALA A 567 -22.01 8.78 -11.39
CA ALA A 567 -22.94 9.25 -10.35
C ALA A 567 -23.39 8.15 -9.37
N LEU A 568 -23.29 6.88 -9.75
CA LEU A 568 -23.53 5.75 -8.84
C LEU A 568 -22.34 5.48 -7.91
N ILE A 569 -21.10 5.72 -8.41
CA ILE A 569 -19.87 5.43 -7.67
C ILE A 569 -19.50 6.57 -6.71
N PHE A 570 -19.67 7.83 -7.15
CA PHE A 570 -19.23 9.05 -6.47
C PHE A 570 -20.40 9.90 -5.97
#